data_2e08eedd6b7db2ad671e3a2af7fb5aa8
#
_entry.id   2e08eedd6b7db2ad671e3a2af7fb5aa8
#
_cell.length_a   1.000
_cell.length_b   1.000
_cell.length_c   1.000
_cell.angle_alpha   90.00
_cell.angle_beta   90.00
_cell.angle_gamma   90.00
#
_symmetry.space_group_name_H-M   'P 1'
#
loop_
_entity.id
_entity.type
_entity.pdbx_description
1 polymer ?
#
loop_
_entity_poly.entity_id
_entity_poly.type
_entity_poly.pdbx_seq_one_letter_code
_entity_poly.pdbx_strand_id
1 'polypeptide(L)'
;MPRDPRAWLWDIQQAAKRVSRFLDGHDLPSYQSSDLVRSAVERQFEIIGEALSQLAKHSPELAAAVPRWREIIGFRNMLIHGYATIDDTRVWRIAQIDLPPMAQAVDQLLGVP
;
A
#
# COMPACT_ATOMS: atom_id res chain seq x y z
N MET A 1 -12.31 -12.36 -18.46
CA MET A 1 -11.31 -11.41 -18.98
C MET A 1 -10.52 -10.83 -17.82
N PRO A 2 -9.20 -10.84 -17.90
CA PRO A 2 -8.41 -10.15 -16.87
C PRO A 2 -8.63 -8.65 -16.98
N ARG A 3 -8.52 -7.97 -15.84
CA ARG A 3 -8.59 -6.52 -15.80
C ARG A 3 -7.40 -5.94 -16.56
N ASP A 4 -7.57 -4.74 -17.10
CA ASP A 4 -6.47 -3.96 -17.60
C ASP A 4 -5.47 -3.75 -16.44
N PRO A 5 -4.17 -4.06 -16.62
CA PRO A 5 -3.18 -3.85 -15.56
C PRO A 5 -3.17 -2.43 -15.00
N ARG A 6 -3.51 -1.43 -15.81
CA ARG A 6 -3.61 -0.05 -15.34
C ARG A 6 -4.66 0.13 -14.26
N ALA A 7 -5.70 -0.70 -14.22
CA ALA A 7 -6.72 -0.64 -13.17
C ALA A 7 -6.12 -1.01 -11.80
N TRP A 8 -5.22 -1.99 -11.74
CA TRP A 8 -4.52 -2.32 -10.50
C TRP A 8 -3.57 -1.21 -10.09
N LEU A 9 -2.85 -0.60 -11.03
CA LEU A 9 -2.00 0.56 -10.74
C LEU A 9 -2.84 1.71 -10.19
N TRP A 10 -4.01 1.95 -10.76
CA TRP A 10 -4.92 2.98 -10.27
C TRP A 10 -5.40 2.67 -8.85
N ASP A 11 -5.73 1.41 -8.55
CA ASP A 11 -6.12 1.01 -7.19
C ASP A 11 -5.00 1.31 -6.19
N ILE A 12 -3.75 1.02 -6.55
CA ILE A 12 -2.59 1.33 -5.71
C ILE A 12 -2.47 2.84 -5.51
N GLN A 13 -2.59 3.62 -6.58
CA GLN A 13 -2.51 5.07 -6.53
C GLN A 13 -3.56 5.65 -5.58
N GLN A 14 -4.81 5.22 -5.70
CA GLN A 14 -5.89 5.72 -4.86
C GLN A 14 -5.69 5.33 -3.40
N ALA A 15 -5.29 4.08 -3.15
CA ALA A 15 -5.04 3.62 -1.79
C ALA A 15 -3.87 4.37 -1.14
N ALA A 16 -2.80 4.64 -1.90
CA ALA A 16 -1.66 5.42 -1.39
C ALA A 16 -2.08 6.84 -1.02
N LYS A 17 -2.93 7.46 -1.84
CA LYS A 17 -3.46 8.81 -1.53
C LYS A 17 -4.31 8.78 -0.25
N ARG A 18 -5.10 7.72 -0.06
CA ARG A 18 -5.91 7.59 1.15
C ARG A 18 -5.02 7.45 2.38
N VAL A 19 -3.95 6.65 2.32
CA VAL A 19 -3.02 6.52 3.44
C VAL A 19 -2.44 7.89 3.81
N SER A 20 -1.96 8.65 2.83
CA SER A 20 -1.42 9.99 3.08
C SER A 20 -2.46 10.90 3.74
N ARG A 21 -3.69 10.86 3.24
CA ARG A 21 -4.77 11.69 3.78
C ARG A 21 -5.15 11.28 5.20
N PHE A 22 -5.25 9.96 5.46
CA PHE A 22 -5.62 9.45 6.78
C PHE A 22 -4.56 9.76 7.83
N LEU A 23 -3.29 9.80 7.43
CA LEU A 23 -2.18 10.06 8.33
C LEU A 23 -1.85 11.55 8.48
N ASP A 24 -2.49 12.42 7.70
CA ASP A 24 -2.25 13.84 7.77
C ASP A 24 -2.52 14.36 9.19
N GLY A 25 -1.56 15.08 9.75
CA GLY A 25 -1.67 15.60 11.10
C GLY A 25 -1.38 14.60 12.21
N HIS A 26 -1.08 13.33 11.87
CA HIS A 26 -0.72 12.31 12.86
C HIS A 26 0.79 12.18 13.02
N ASP A 27 1.22 11.86 14.24
CA ASP A 27 2.55 11.35 14.52
C ASP A 27 2.42 9.88 14.97
N LEU A 28 3.53 9.22 15.27
CA LEU A 28 3.46 7.81 15.68
C LEU A 28 2.60 7.59 16.91
N PRO A 29 2.75 8.39 18.01
CA PRO A 29 1.89 8.18 19.19
C PRO A 29 0.40 8.36 18.90
N SER A 30 0.00 9.36 18.12
CA SER A 30 -1.40 9.57 17.79
C SER A 30 -1.94 8.49 16.87
N TYR A 31 -1.12 8.00 15.94
CA TYR A 31 -1.46 6.86 15.10
C TYR A 31 -1.72 5.62 15.97
N GLN A 32 -0.80 5.32 16.89
CA GLN A 32 -0.90 4.15 17.76
C GLN A 32 -2.15 4.20 18.65
N SER A 33 -2.59 5.38 19.04
CA SER A 33 -3.74 5.54 19.94
C SER A 33 -5.10 5.60 19.22
N SER A 34 -5.12 5.57 17.90
CA SER A 34 -6.37 5.68 17.14
C SER A 34 -6.72 4.36 16.44
N ASP A 35 -7.64 3.60 17.02
CA ASP A 35 -8.15 2.36 16.40
C ASP A 35 -8.70 2.64 15.01
N LEU A 36 -9.41 3.74 14.84
CA LEU A 36 -10.03 4.09 13.58
C LEU A 36 -8.98 4.32 12.48
N VAL A 37 -7.97 5.12 12.79
CA VAL A 37 -6.94 5.44 11.80
C VAL A 37 -6.09 4.22 11.50
N ARG A 38 -5.71 3.43 12.52
CA ARG A 38 -4.97 2.18 12.30
C ARG A 38 -5.73 1.25 11.36
N SER A 39 -7.00 1.01 11.63
CA SER A 39 -7.83 0.12 10.82
C SER A 39 -7.97 0.64 9.39
N ALA A 40 -8.17 1.93 9.23
CA ALA A 40 -8.30 2.54 7.90
C ALA A 40 -7.01 2.40 7.08
N VAL A 41 -5.86 2.66 7.69
CA VAL A 41 -4.56 2.57 7.02
C VAL A 41 -4.23 1.10 6.67
N GLU A 42 -4.45 0.18 7.59
CA GLU A 42 -4.23 -1.25 7.36
C GLU A 42 -5.06 -1.74 6.18
N ARG A 43 -6.31 -1.32 6.09
CA ARG A 43 -7.18 -1.71 4.97
C ARG A 43 -6.61 -1.22 3.63
N GLN A 44 -6.05 -0.01 3.57
CA GLN A 44 -5.46 0.49 2.34
C GLN A 44 -4.22 -0.31 1.94
N PHE A 45 -3.40 -0.72 2.89
CA PHE A 45 -2.26 -1.60 2.61
C PHE A 45 -2.70 -2.99 2.13
N GLU A 46 -3.82 -3.51 2.63
CA GLU A 46 -4.39 -4.75 2.09
C GLU A 46 -4.77 -4.58 0.62
N ILE A 47 -5.38 -3.46 0.26
CA ILE A 47 -5.75 -3.14 -1.12
C ILE A 47 -4.50 -3.04 -1.99
N ILE A 48 -3.48 -2.32 -1.53
CA ILE A 48 -2.22 -2.17 -2.28
C ILE A 48 -1.57 -3.54 -2.51
N GLY A 49 -1.47 -4.36 -1.46
CA GLY A 49 -0.85 -5.68 -1.58
C GLY A 49 -1.62 -6.61 -2.50
N GLU A 50 -2.95 -6.58 -2.45
CA GLU A 50 -3.77 -7.39 -3.36
C GLU A 50 -3.61 -6.94 -4.81
N ALA A 51 -3.63 -5.63 -5.05
CA ALA A 51 -3.43 -5.10 -6.41
C ALA A 51 -2.04 -5.46 -6.94
N LEU A 52 -1.00 -5.37 -6.12
CA LEU A 52 0.35 -5.78 -6.50
C LEU A 52 0.44 -7.27 -6.78
N SER A 53 -0.26 -8.09 -6.00
CA SER A 53 -0.30 -9.54 -6.20
C SER A 53 -0.91 -9.89 -7.55
N GLN A 54 -2.02 -9.24 -7.91
CA GLN A 54 -2.66 -9.43 -9.21
C GLN A 54 -1.77 -8.92 -10.34
N LEU A 55 -1.15 -7.76 -10.13
CA LEU A 55 -0.26 -7.18 -11.12
C LEU A 55 0.95 -8.09 -11.38
N ALA A 56 1.55 -8.65 -10.33
CA ALA A 56 2.66 -9.58 -10.45
C ALA A 56 2.28 -10.85 -11.24
N LYS A 57 1.04 -11.28 -11.08
CA LYS A 57 0.53 -12.48 -11.74
C LYS A 57 0.25 -12.24 -13.22
N HIS A 58 -0.30 -11.08 -13.58
CA HIS A 58 -0.79 -10.79 -14.93
C HIS A 58 0.13 -9.88 -15.74
N SER A 59 0.96 -9.08 -15.11
CA SER A 59 1.91 -8.17 -15.74
C SER A 59 3.18 -8.05 -14.90
N PRO A 60 4.01 -9.12 -14.86
CA PRO A 60 5.19 -9.15 -13.99
C PRO A 60 6.14 -7.96 -14.21
N GLU A 61 6.27 -7.50 -15.46
CA GLU A 61 7.15 -6.37 -15.77
C GLU A 61 6.68 -5.06 -15.14
N LEU A 62 5.37 -4.84 -15.05
CA LEU A 62 4.83 -3.66 -14.37
C LEU A 62 5.01 -3.77 -12.85
N ALA A 63 4.77 -4.95 -12.29
CA ALA A 63 4.99 -5.18 -10.87
C ALA A 63 6.45 -4.94 -10.50
N ALA A 64 7.37 -5.43 -11.32
CA ALA A 64 8.81 -5.30 -11.08
C ALA A 64 9.26 -3.83 -11.12
N ALA A 65 8.51 -2.95 -11.77
CA ALA A 65 8.81 -1.52 -11.81
C ALA A 65 8.35 -0.78 -10.55
N VAL A 66 7.62 -1.44 -9.67
CA VAL A 66 7.13 -0.83 -8.42
C VAL A 66 8.12 -1.16 -7.30
N PRO A 67 8.74 -0.15 -6.66
CA PRO A 67 9.70 -0.40 -5.57
C PRO A 67 9.05 -1.18 -4.42
N ARG A 68 9.76 -2.15 -3.88
CA ARG A 68 9.34 -2.91 -2.69
C ARG A 68 8.07 -3.73 -2.89
N TRP A 69 7.72 -4.06 -4.13
CA TRP A 69 6.45 -4.75 -4.41
C TRP A 69 6.34 -6.10 -3.68
N ARG A 70 7.44 -6.86 -3.60
CA ARG A 70 7.44 -8.16 -2.91
C ARG A 70 7.25 -8.01 -1.41
N GLU A 71 7.94 -7.03 -0.81
CA GLU A 71 7.85 -6.75 0.61
C GLU A 71 6.45 -6.30 0.99
N ILE A 72 5.80 -5.51 0.13
CA ILE A 72 4.43 -5.05 0.40
C ILE A 72 3.43 -6.19 0.28
N ILE A 73 3.61 -7.10 -0.68
CA ILE A 73 2.75 -8.30 -0.75
C ILE A 73 2.91 -9.14 0.52
N GLY A 74 4.14 -9.35 0.98
CA GLY A 74 4.41 -10.07 2.22
C GLY A 74 3.79 -9.37 3.43
N PHE A 75 3.88 -8.06 3.48
CA PHE A 75 3.28 -7.25 4.52
C PHE A 75 1.74 -7.38 4.53
N ARG A 76 1.11 -7.33 3.35
CA ARG A 76 -0.33 -7.54 3.21
C ARG A 76 -0.75 -8.91 3.75
N ASN A 77 0.03 -9.95 3.44
CA ASN A 77 -0.27 -11.29 3.93
C ASN A 77 -0.20 -11.34 5.46
N MET A 78 0.76 -10.64 6.05
CA MET A 78 0.87 -10.53 7.51
C MET A 78 -0.34 -9.79 8.09
N LEU A 79 -0.79 -8.71 7.48
CA LEU A 79 -1.97 -7.97 7.94
C LEU A 79 -3.22 -8.83 7.96
N ILE A 80 -3.40 -9.66 6.94
CA ILE A 80 -4.59 -10.51 6.81
C ILE A 80 -4.55 -11.68 7.81
N HIS A 81 -3.38 -12.31 7.98
CA HIS A 81 -3.27 -13.53 8.76
C HIS A 81 -2.74 -13.30 10.17
N GLY A 82 -2.08 -12.18 10.43
CA GLY A 82 -1.45 -11.87 11.71
C GLY A 82 -2.12 -10.74 12.47
N TYR A 83 -3.40 -10.53 12.29
CA TYR A 83 -4.11 -9.37 12.82
C TYR A 83 -3.97 -9.20 14.35
N ALA A 84 -3.75 -10.29 15.08
CA ALA A 84 -3.62 -10.22 16.54
C ALA A 84 -2.27 -9.65 16.99
N THR A 85 -1.29 -9.57 16.09
CA THR A 85 0.10 -9.19 16.43
C THR A 85 0.66 -8.13 15.47
N ILE A 86 -0.20 -7.27 14.91
CA ILE A 86 0.25 -6.22 14.00
C ILE A 86 1.12 -5.21 14.76
N ASP A 87 2.32 -4.97 14.23
CA ASP A 87 3.25 -3.99 14.76
C ASP A 87 2.95 -2.61 14.15
N ASP A 88 2.32 -1.74 14.93
CA ASP A 88 1.91 -0.41 14.47
C ASP A 88 3.10 0.44 14.04
N THR A 89 4.25 0.28 14.68
CA THR A 89 5.47 1.01 14.34
C THR A 89 5.94 0.62 12.94
N ARG A 90 5.82 -0.67 12.59
CA ARG A 90 6.19 -1.15 11.26
C ARG A 90 5.24 -0.58 10.20
N VAL A 91 3.94 -0.57 10.47
CA VAL A 91 2.95 0.01 9.54
C VAL A 91 3.25 1.48 9.30
N TRP A 92 3.49 2.23 10.38
CA TRP A 92 3.85 3.65 10.30
C TRP A 92 5.09 3.87 9.45
N ARG A 93 6.14 3.08 9.71
CA ARG A 93 7.41 3.18 8.97
C ARG A 93 7.21 2.93 7.49
N ILE A 94 6.47 1.89 7.13
CA ILE A 94 6.19 1.57 5.73
C ILE A 94 5.45 2.73 5.07
N ALA A 95 4.46 3.31 5.76
CA ALA A 95 3.71 4.44 5.23
C ALA A 95 4.59 5.69 5.02
N GLN A 96 5.57 5.92 5.89
CA GLN A 96 6.40 7.11 5.81
C GLN A 96 7.60 6.95 4.87
N ILE A 97 8.15 5.75 4.75
CA ILE A 97 9.42 5.51 4.05
C ILE A 97 9.20 4.81 2.71
N ASP A 98 8.44 3.72 2.69
CA ASP A 98 8.33 2.87 1.50
C ASP A 98 7.23 3.35 0.55
N LEU A 99 6.14 3.89 1.10
CA LEU A 99 4.99 4.28 0.30
C LEU A 99 5.25 5.46 -0.64
N PRO A 100 5.93 6.54 -0.24
CA PRO A 100 6.14 7.67 -1.16
C PRO A 100 6.87 7.30 -2.46
N PRO A 101 8.00 6.57 -2.44
CA PRO A 101 8.63 6.17 -3.70
C PRO A 101 7.76 5.21 -4.51
N MET A 102 6.98 4.35 -3.86
CA MET A 102 6.04 3.47 -4.54
C MET A 102 4.95 4.28 -5.26
N ALA A 103 4.36 5.25 -4.57
CA ALA A 103 3.33 6.11 -5.15
C ALA A 103 3.86 6.88 -6.35
N GLN A 104 5.08 7.39 -6.25
CA GLN A 104 5.72 8.12 -7.35
C GLN A 104 5.92 7.20 -8.57
N ALA A 105 6.41 5.99 -8.35
CA ALA A 105 6.61 5.03 -9.43
C ALA A 105 5.29 4.67 -10.12
N VAL A 106 4.24 4.46 -9.34
CA VAL A 106 2.91 4.14 -9.86
C VAL A 106 2.35 5.31 -10.68
N ASP A 107 2.52 6.54 -10.19
CA ASP A 107 2.11 7.73 -10.95
C ASP A 107 2.83 7.80 -12.29
N GLN A 108 4.12 7.52 -12.33
CA GLN A 108 4.90 7.51 -13.57
C GLN A 108 4.40 6.42 -14.53
N LEU A 109 4.12 5.23 -14.02
CA LEU A 109 3.62 4.13 -14.84
C LEU A 109 2.24 4.43 -15.41
N LEU A 110 1.43 5.22 -14.71
CA LEU A 110 0.12 5.68 -15.18
C LEU A 110 0.23 6.89 -16.10
N GLY A 111 1.41 7.51 -16.21
CA GLY A 111 1.61 8.70 -17.03
C GLY A 111 1.09 9.97 -16.38
N VAL A 112 0.98 10.00 -15.07
CA VAL A 112 0.55 11.18 -14.30
C VAL A 112 1.78 12.04 -14.02
N PRO A 113 1.76 13.36 -14.34
CA PRO A 113 2.88 14.26 -14.07
C PRO A 113 3.19 14.40 -12.57
#